data_9971bc62f7006d3215eec421a6ed17ab
#
_entry.id   9971bc62f7006d3215eec421a6ed17ab
#
_cell.length_a   1.000
_cell.length_b   1.000
_cell.length_c   1.000
_cell.angle_alpha   90.00
_cell.angle_beta   90.00
_cell.angle_gamma   90.00
#
_symmetry.space_group_name_H-M   'P 1'
#
loop_
_entity.id
_entity.type
_entity.pdbx_description
1 polymer ?
#
loop_
_entity_poly.entity_id
_entity_poly.type
_entity_poly.pdbx_seq_one_letter_code
_entity_poly.pdbx_strand_id
1 'polypeptide(L)'
;FQDTSGLQWRNFLPLLVNGLDQMYPSLIVGDVKQSIYRWRSGDLTLLQQQVENQVGAGRVDKKNLNRNFRSAQAVVRFNNAVFRTIPVQMAEPFAKEAYGDVQQEINRTENGFVRITFLQKEEDQSSDEISLAAMTSYIEKLQLAGAALRDIAILVRTNNDGQKVADHLLHVKETGKVHPDCAYDVISNESLRLEGAATVNLLLGAMRYLLDTENHVAKAQVA
;
A
#
# COMPACT_ATOMS: atom_id res chain seq x y z
N PHE A 1 -15.12 3.69 -6.34
CA PHE A 1 -15.20 4.12 -7.76
C PHE A 1 -13.81 4.43 -8.35
N GLN A 2 -12.83 4.87 -7.57
CA GLN A 2 -11.47 5.23 -8.02
C GLN A 2 -10.71 4.12 -8.78
N ASP A 3 -11.10 2.85 -8.60
CA ASP A 3 -10.49 1.70 -9.26
C ASP A 3 -11.31 1.16 -10.45
N THR A 4 -12.35 1.91 -10.84
CA THR A 4 -13.21 1.56 -11.97
C THR A 4 -12.47 1.76 -13.30
N SER A 5 -12.50 0.77 -14.17
CA SER A 5 -11.96 0.90 -15.52
C SER A 5 -12.94 1.65 -16.45
N GLY A 6 -12.42 2.25 -17.52
CA GLY A 6 -13.25 2.90 -18.55
C GLY A 6 -14.29 1.96 -19.18
N LEU A 7 -14.01 0.64 -19.25
CA LEU A 7 -14.96 -0.34 -19.75
C LEU A 7 -16.10 -0.57 -18.75
N GLN A 8 -15.79 -0.73 -17.48
CA GLN A 8 -16.79 -0.86 -16.40
C GLN A 8 -17.67 0.39 -16.34
N TRP A 9 -17.05 1.56 -16.42
CA TRP A 9 -17.79 2.83 -16.43
C TRP A 9 -18.79 2.90 -17.62
N ARG A 10 -18.37 2.53 -18.83
CA ARG A 10 -19.27 2.50 -19.99
C ARG A 10 -20.47 1.58 -19.81
N ASN A 11 -20.33 0.51 -19.04
CA ASN A 11 -21.44 -0.39 -18.72
C ASN A 11 -22.37 0.19 -17.65
N PHE A 12 -21.86 0.97 -16.70
CA PHE A 12 -22.67 1.60 -15.66
C PHE A 12 -23.36 2.89 -16.11
N LEU A 13 -22.72 3.64 -17.02
CA LEU A 13 -23.21 4.96 -17.44
C LEU A 13 -24.67 4.94 -17.96
N PRO A 14 -25.10 4.01 -18.82
CA PRO A 14 -26.49 3.97 -19.28
C PRO A 14 -27.49 3.75 -18.14
N LEU A 15 -27.13 2.92 -17.16
CA LEU A 15 -27.97 2.67 -16.00
C LEU A 15 -28.10 3.92 -15.12
N LEU A 16 -26.98 4.61 -14.91
CA LEU A 16 -26.96 5.86 -14.15
C LEU A 16 -27.81 6.94 -14.82
N VAL A 17 -27.62 7.16 -16.13
CA VAL A 17 -28.35 8.17 -16.89
C VAL A 17 -29.85 7.86 -16.90
N ASN A 18 -30.24 6.61 -17.14
CA ASN A 18 -31.64 6.21 -17.09
C ASN A 18 -32.26 6.44 -15.71
N GLY A 19 -31.53 6.16 -14.63
CA GLY A 19 -31.98 6.46 -13.27
C GLY A 19 -32.20 7.96 -13.06
N LEU A 20 -31.25 8.78 -13.47
CA LEU A 20 -31.34 10.24 -13.36
C LEU A 20 -32.48 10.82 -14.20
N ASP A 21 -32.74 10.27 -15.39
CA ASP A 21 -33.87 10.69 -16.24
C ASP A 21 -35.24 10.36 -15.60
N GLN A 22 -35.27 9.36 -14.73
CA GLN A 22 -36.45 9.00 -13.91
C GLN A 22 -36.46 9.69 -12.54
N MET A 23 -35.59 10.68 -12.31
CA MET A 23 -35.44 11.43 -11.07
C MET A 23 -35.00 10.60 -9.86
N TYR A 24 -34.36 9.45 -10.07
CA TYR A 24 -33.74 8.70 -8.99
C TYR A 24 -32.35 9.27 -8.64
N PRO A 25 -32.07 9.55 -7.37
CA PRO A 25 -30.76 10.02 -6.96
C PRO A 25 -29.72 8.91 -7.09
N SER A 26 -28.52 9.26 -7.51
CA SER A 26 -27.39 8.35 -7.60
C SER A 26 -26.20 8.94 -6.86
N LEU A 27 -25.37 8.08 -6.25
CA LEU A 27 -24.19 8.48 -5.50
C LEU A 27 -22.94 7.76 -6.02
N ILE A 28 -21.92 8.55 -6.37
CA ILE A 28 -20.58 8.06 -6.70
C ILE A 28 -19.62 8.55 -5.63
N VAL A 29 -18.89 7.63 -5.02
CA VAL A 29 -17.88 7.94 -4.00
C VAL A 29 -16.53 7.38 -4.44
N GLY A 30 -15.49 8.17 -4.31
CA GLY A 30 -14.13 7.75 -4.61
C GLY A 30 -13.11 8.82 -4.24
N ASP A 31 -11.84 8.43 -4.22
CA ASP A 31 -10.71 9.33 -4.01
C ASP A 31 -9.65 9.06 -5.09
N VAL A 32 -9.43 10.02 -5.97
CA VAL A 32 -8.45 9.93 -7.06
C VAL A 32 -7.05 9.60 -6.53
N LYS A 33 -6.69 10.10 -5.36
CA LYS A 33 -5.39 9.87 -4.71
C LYS A 33 -5.19 8.41 -4.27
N GLN A 34 -6.29 7.66 -4.07
CA GLN A 34 -6.27 6.24 -3.67
C GLN A 34 -6.37 5.28 -4.87
N SER A 35 -6.37 5.78 -6.09
CA SER A 35 -6.39 4.96 -7.31
C SER A 35 -5.01 4.34 -7.54
N ILE A 36 -4.73 3.21 -6.90
CA ILE A 36 -3.46 2.50 -6.95
C ILE A 36 -3.43 1.36 -7.98
N TYR A 37 -4.57 1.05 -8.60
CA TYR A 37 -4.71 -0.06 -9.56
C TYR A 37 -4.65 0.37 -11.04
N ARG A 38 -3.80 1.37 -11.40
CA ARG A 38 -3.58 1.77 -12.80
C ARG A 38 -3.20 0.60 -13.70
N TRP A 39 -2.42 -0.32 -13.20
CA TRP A 39 -1.99 -1.53 -13.91
C TRP A 39 -3.14 -2.52 -14.20
N ARG A 40 -4.30 -2.35 -13.55
CA ARG A 40 -5.55 -3.09 -13.83
C ARG A 40 -6.54 -2.27 -14.66
N SER A 41 -6.08 -1.32 -15.46
CA SER A 41 -6.89 -0.43 -16.30
C SER A 41 -7.79 0.55 -15.51
N GLY A 42 -7.47 0.86 -14.26
CA GLY A 42 -8.10 1.95 -13.52
C GLY A 42 -7.84 3.30 -14.24
N ASP A 43 -8.89 4.05 -14.49
CA ASP A 43 -8.80 5.34 -15.17
C ASP A 43 -8.98 6.48 -14.16
N LEU A 44 -7.87 7.16 -13.87
CA LEU A 44 -7.85 8.29 -12.93
C LEU A 44 -8.70 9.48 -13.39
N THR A 45 -8.84 9.64 -14.70
CA THR A 45 -9.57 10.76 -15.30
C THR A 45 -11.09 10.62 -15.16
N LEU A 46 -11.57 9.39 -14.91
CA LEU A 46 -12.99 9.11 -14.73
C LEU A 46 -13.60 9.98 -13.64
N LEU A 47 -13.05 9.92 -12.43
CA LEU A 47 -13.58 10.64 -11.28
C LEU A 47 -13.31 12.14 -11.36
N GLN A 48 -12.19 12.56 -11.96
CA GLN A 48 -11.85 13.98 -12.08
C GLN A 48 -12.70 14.71 -13.11
N GLN A 49 -12.89 14.14 -14.29
CA GLN A 49 -13.40 14.87 -15.46
C GLN A 49 -14.51 14.13 -16.22
N GLN A 50 -14.36 12.82 -16.42
CA GLN A 50 -15.24 12.11 -17.37
C GLN A 50 -16.67 11.92 -16.84
N VAL A 51 -16.84 11.67 -15.53
CA VAL A 51 -18.17 11.51 -14.93
C VAL A 51 -19.01 12.75 -15.15
N GLU A 52 -18.49 13.93 -14.85
CA GLU A 52 -19.20 15.20 -15.01
C GLU A 52 -19.51 15.48 -16.48
N ASN A 53 -18.54 15.26 -17.38
CA ASN A 53 -18.72 15.51 -18.81
C ASN A 53 -19.74 14.57 -19.45
N GLN A 54 -19.81 13.30 -19.04
CA GLN A 54 -20.66 12.29 -19.64
C GLN A 54 -22.06 12.22 -19.03
N VAL A 55 -22.20 12.55 -17.75
CA VAL A 55 -23.50 12.64 -17.07
C VAL A 55 -24.18 13.99 -17.33
N GLY A 56 -23.40 15.03 -17.55
CA GLY A 56 -23.83 16.42 -17.73
C GLY A 56 -23.55 17.26 -16.48
N ALA A 57 -22.83 18.38 -16.66
CA ALA A 57 -22.36 19.22 -15.55
C ALA A 57 -23.52 19.76 -14.65
N GLY A 58 -24.71 20.00 -15.22
CA GLY A 58 -25.88 20.45 -14.45
C GLY A 58 -26.58 19.36 -13.63
N ARG A 59 -26.16 18.09 -13.76
CA ARG A 59 -26.76 16.95 -13.04
C ARG A 59 -25.87 16.42 -11.93
N VAL A 60 -24.66 16.97 -11.76
CA VAL A 60 -23.67 16.49 -10.79
C VAL A 60 -23.46 17.54 -9.71
N ASP A 61 -23.68 17.15 -8.45
CA ASP A 61 -23.33 17.95 -7.27
C ASP A 61 -22.08 17.34 -6.61
N LYS A 62 -20.93 17.98 -6.74
CA LYS A 62 -19.65 17.54 -6.16
C LYS A 62 -19.52 18.03 -4.73
N LYS A 63 -19.27 17.09 -3.82
CA LYS A 63 -19.00 17.38 -2.41
C LYS A 63 -17.72 16.70 -1.95
N ASN A 64 -16.86 17.48 -1.33
CA ASN A 64 -15.64 16.96 -0.73
C ASN A 64 -15.87 16.51 0.71
N LEU A 65 -15.31 15.35 1.05
CA LEU A 65 -15.35 14.81 2.41
C LEU A 65 -14.07 15.22 3.15
N ASN A 66 -14.07 16.43 3.72
CA ASN A 66 -12.86 17.03 4.30
C ASN A 66 -12.54 16.53 5.71
N ARG A 67 -13.48 15.89 6.40
CA ARG A 67 -13.29 15.49 7.80
C ARG A 67 -12.70 14.09 7.91
N ASN A 68 -11.58 13.98 8.64
CA ASN A 68 -10.91 12.72 8.90
C ASN A 68 -11.37 12.14 10.25
N PHE A 69 -12.13 11.04 10.18
CA PHE A 69 -12.63 10.31 11.35
C PHE A 69 -11.71 9.16 11.77
N ARG A 70 -10.70 8.82 10.98
CA ARG A 70 -9.84 7.64 11.17
C ARG A 70 -8.60 7.94 11.97
N SER A 71 -7.89 9.02 11.63
CA SER A 71 -6.52 9.24 12.06
C SER A 71 -6.44 10.19 13.25
N ALA A 72 -5.45 9.97 14.11
CA ALA A 72 -5.09 10.88 15.19
C ALA A 72 -4.56 12.22 14.66
N GLN A 73 -4.63 13.27 15.49
CA GLN A 73 -4.33 14.65 15.11
C GLN A 73 -2.96 14.84 14.44
N ALA A 74 -1.90 14.27 15.05
CA ALA A 74 -0.54 14.40 14.53
C ALA A 74 -0.40 13.80 13.12
N VAL A 75 -1.09 12.69 12.83
CA VAL A 75 -1.09 12.04 11.51
C VAL A 75 -1.80 12.93 10.48
N VAL A 76 -2.97 13.49 10.82
CA VAL A 76 -3.69 14.39 9.91
C VAL A 76 -2.86 15.64 9.62
N ARG A 77 -2.27 16.27 10.64
CA ARG A 77 -1.41 17.45 10.47
C ARG A 77 -0.19 17.15 9.60
N PHE A 78 0.46 16.02 9.83
CA PHE A 78 1.60 15.58 9.04
C PHE A 78 1.21 15.35 7.57
N ASN A 79 0.14 14.61 7.32
CA ASN A 79 -0.35 14.36 5.97
C ASN A 79 -0.72 15.66 5.25
N ASN A 80 -1.44 16.56 5.91
CA ASN A 80 -1.78 17.87 5.34
C ASN A 80 -0.52 18.66 4.96
N ALA A 81 0.52 18.66 5.81
CA ALA A 81 1.78 19.35 5.51
C ALA A 81 2.51 18.73 4.32
N VAL A 82 2.66 17.40 4.31
CA VAL A 82 3.38 16.67 3.26
C VAL A 82 2.67 16.81 1.91
N PHE A 83 1.39 16.48 1.86
CA PHE A 83 0.63 16.46 0.60
C PHE A 83 0.26 17.86 0.07
N ARG A 84 0.38 18.90 0.87
CA ARG A 84 0.33 20.28 0.39
C ARG A 84 1.64 20.71 -0.27
N THR A 85 2.77 20.20 0.22
CA THR A 85 4.11 20.65 -0.21
C THR A 85 4.61 19.88 -1.43
N ILE A 86 4.44 18.56 -1.45
CA ILE A 86 4.97 17.69 -2.53
C ILE A 86 4.44 18.08 -3.92
N PRO A 87 3.13 18.26 -4.15
CA PRO A 87 2.62 18.56 -5.49
C PRO A 87 3.11 19.91 -6.05
N VAL A 88 3.45 20.84 -5.17
CA VAL A 88 4.01 22.15 -5.59
C VAL A 88 5.41 21.96 -6.20
N GLN A 89 6.18 21.00 -5.67
CA GLN A 89 7.52 20.69 -6.15
C GLN A 89 7.52 19.73 -7.36
N MET A 90 6.44 18.97 -7.55
CA MET A 90 6.28 18.12 -8.72
C MET A 90 5.82 18.96 -9.91
N ALA A 91 6.53 18.88 -11.03
CA ALA A 91 6.20 19.62 -12.26
C ALA A 91 4.95 19.06 -13.00
N GLU A 92 4.25 18.09 -12.44
CA GLU A 92 3.14 17.38 -13.05
C GLU A 92 1.79 18.09 -12.80
N PRO A 93 1.10 18.60 -13.84
CA PRO A 93 -0.19 19.27 -13.70
C PRO A 93 -1.27 18.39 -13.03
N PHE A 94 -1.28 17.09 -13.36
CA PHE A 94 -2.20 16.11 -12.78
C PHE A 94 -2.06 15.99 -11.25
N ALA A 95 -0.81 15.96 -10.75
CA ALA A 95 -0.58 15.91 -9.31
C ALA A 95 -1.10 17.16 -8.61
N LYS A 96 -0.90 18.35 -9.21
CA LYS A 96 -1.41 19.62 -8.65
C LYS A 96 -2.94 19.62 -8.54
N GLU A 97 -3.63 19.13 -9.57
CA GLU A 97 -5.09 19.05 -9.57
C GLU A 97 -5.59 18.02 -8.54
N ALA A 98 -5.02 16.80 -8.54
CA ALA A 98 -5.42 15.72 -7.63
C ALA A 98 -5.21 16.05 -6.15
N TYR A 99 -4.21 16.88 -5.84
CA TYR A 99 -3.87 17.29 -4.47
C TYR A 99 -4.26 18.74 -4.15
N GLY A 100 -4.98 19.43 -5.04
CA GLY A 100 -5.42 20.80 -4.82
C GLY A 100 -6.33 20.97 -3.61
N ASP A 101 -7.13 19.94 -3.31
CA ASP A 101 -8.04 19.88 -2.16
C ASP A 101 -7.71 18.69 -1.26
N VAL A 102 -6.50 18.67 -0.73
CA VAL A 102 -5.99 17.56 0.10
C VAL A 102 -6.18 17.81 1.59
N GLN A 103 -6.47 19.05 2.00
CA GLN A 103 -6.53 19.41 3.40
C GLN A 103 -7.73 18.75 4.10
N GLN A 104 -7.43 18.00 5.17
CA GLN A 104 -8.44 17.34 5.98
C GLN A 104 -8.60 18.02 7.34
N GLU A 105 -9.84 18.10 7.80
CA GLU A 105 -10.19 18.55 9.14
C GLU A 105 -9.98 17.44 10.15
N ILE A 106 -9.44 17.80 11.31
CA ILE A 106 -9.24 16.87 12.42
C ILE A 106 -10.57 16.65 13.13
N ASN A 107 -10.95 15.38 13.28
CA ASN A 107 -12.13 15.01 14.08
C ASN A 107 -11.78 14.32 15.39
N ARG A 108 -10.71 13.52 15.40
CA ARG A 108 -10.29 12.80 16.61
C ARG A 108 -9.60 13.70 17.64
N THR A 109 -9.80 13.38 18.91
CA THR A 109 -9.18 14.13 20.04
C THR A 109 -7.81 13.58 20.42
N GLU A 110 -7.52 12.31 20.06
CA GLU A 110 -6.24 11.67 20.34
C GLU A 110 -5.11 12.36 19.57
N ASN A 111 -4.03 12.67 20.26
CA ASN A 111 -2.90 13.36 19.66
C ASN A 111 -2.19 12.47 18.63
N GLY A 112 -1.90 11.22 18.97
CA GLY A 112 -1.03 10.35 18.18
C GLY A 112 0.37 10.92 18.03
N PHE A 113 1.20 10.31 17.19
CA PHE A 113 2.52 10.83 16.85
C PHE A 113 2.94 10.39 15.44
N VAL A 114 3.89 11.12 14.86
CA VAL A 114 4.60 10.75 13.64
C VAL A 114 6.10 10.83 13.94
N ARG A 115 6.86 9.80 13.58
CA ARG A 115 8.32 9.77 13.70
C ARG A 115 8.94 9.55 12.33
N ILE A 116 9.94 10.36 11.99
CA ILE A 116 10.81 10.16 10.82
C ILE A 116 12.19 9.89 11.37
N THR A 117 12.81 8.79 10.95
CA THR A 117 14.16 8.41 11.36
C THR A 117 15.05 8.34 10.14
N PHE A 118 16.12 9.14 10.14
CA PHE A 118 17.17 9.07 9.13
C PHE A 118 18.28 8.16 9.68
N LEU A 119 18.57 7.09 8.95
CA LEU A 119 19.59 6.12 9.31
C LEU A 119 20.88 6.48 8.58
N GLN A 120 21.99 6.51 9.30
CA GLN A 120 23.33 6.70 8.71
C GLN A 120 23.87 5.32 8.34
N LYS A 121 24.41 5.22 7.14
CA LYS A 121 25.10 4.02 6.67
C LYS A 121 26.54 4.04 7.19
N GLU A 122 26.96 3.01 7.89
CA GLU A 122 28.37 2.73 8.21
C GLU A 122 29.03 2.00 7.02
N GLU A 123 30.36 2.11 6.89
CA GLU A 123 31.08 1.64 5.70
C GLU A 123 30.90 0.13 5.44
N ASP A 124 30.77 -0.67 6.50
CA ASP A 124 30.71 -2.14 6.43
C ASP A 124 29.28 -2.72 6.52
N GLN A 125 28.22 -1.89 6.58
CA GLN A 125 26.85 -2.37 6.75
C GLN A 125 25.97 -2.09 5.52
N SER A 126 25.10 -3.04 5.18
CA SER A 126 24.09 -2.86 4.16
C SER A 126 22.98 -1.91 4.66
N SER A 127 22.49 -1.04 3.77
CA SER A 127 21.34 -0.17 4.09
C SER A 127 20.08 -0.97 4.50
N ASP A 128 19.92 -2.18 3.93
CA ASP A 128 18.82 -3.07 4.25
C ASP A 128 18.95 -3.60 5.69
N GLU A 129 20.17 -4.03 6.09
CA GLU A 129 20.43 -4.54 7.44
C GLU A 129 20.16 -3.50 8.52
N ILE A 130 20.64 -2.28 8.33
CA ILE A 130 20.40 -1.17 9.26
C ILE A 130 18.91 -0.86 9.36
N SER A 131 18.21 -0.84 8.24
CA SER A 131 16.77 -0.54 8.18
C SER A 131 15.95 -1.64 8.84
N LEU A 132 16.26 -2.91 8.60
CA LEU A 132 15.59 -4.05 9.19
C LEU A 132 15.82 -4.13 10.70
N ALA A 133 17.04 -3.89 11.17
CA ALA A 133 17.37 -3.85 12.60
C ALA A 133 16.64 -2.70 13.31
N ALA A 134 16.64 -1.51 12.73
CA ALA A 134 15.91 -0.36 13.27
C ALA A 134 14.39 -0.61 13.32
N MET A 135 13.83 -1.22 12.28
CA MET A 135 12.42 -1.63 12.21
C MET A 135 12.07 -2.62 13.32
N THR A 136 12.88 -3.68 13.51
CA THR A 136 12.67 -4.67 14.58
C THR A 136 12.67 -4.01 15.94
N SER A 137 13.68 -3.20 16.26
CA SER A 137 13.73 -2.44 17.53
C SER A 137 12.50 -1.55 17.71
N TYR A 138 11.94 -1.02 16.63
CA TYR A 138 10.74 -0.19 16.71
C TYR A 138 9.47 -1.00 16.98
N ILE A 139 9.35 -2.17 16.34
CA ILE A 139 8.25 -3.12 16.59
C ILE A 139 8.24 -3.58 18.05
N GLU A 140 9.41 -3.90 18.60
CA GLU A 140 9.56 -4.27 20.00
C GLU A 140 9.09 -3.14 20.93
N LYS A 141 9.54 -1.91 20.68
CA LYS A 141 9.11 -0.73 21.48
C LYS A 141 7.61 -0.51 21.44
N LEU A 142 6.97 -0.72 20.28
CA LEU A 142 5.52 -0.59 20.15
C LEU A 142 4.79 -1.68 20.94
N GLN A 143 5.25 -2.94 20.88
CA GLN A 143 4.66 -4.04 21.65
C GLN A 143 4.83 -3.82 23.16
N LEU A 144 6.01 -3.42 23.62
CA LEU A 144 6.28 -3.10 25.03
C LEU A 144 5.44 -1.89 25.52
N ALA A 145 5.04 -1.01 24.60
CA ALA A 145 4.10 0.06 24.88
C ALA A 145 2.61 -0.37 24.82
N GLY A 146 2.35 -1.66 24.58
CA GLY A 146 1.01 -2.24 24.59
C GLY A 146 0.33 -2.40 23.23
N ALA A 147 1.02 -2.14 22.11
CA ALA A 147 0.46 -2.41 20.79
C ALA A 147 0.43 -3.91 20.52
N ALA A 148 -0.71 -4.43 20.06
CA ALA A 148 -0.79 -5.80 19.59
C ALA A 148 -0.23 -5.92 18.14
N LEU A 149 0.31 -7.10 17.76
CA LEU A 149 0.83 -7.33 16.41
C LEU A 149 -0.16 -6.96 15.30
N ARG A 150 -1.43 -7.29 15.49
CA ARG A 150 -2.51 -6.98 14.54
C ARG A 150 -2.72 -5.47 14.31
N ASP A 151 -2.20 -4.62 15.20
CA ASP A 151 -2.32 -3.17 15.12
C ASP A 151 -1.09 -2.53 14.47
N ILE A 152 -0.07 -3.36 14.12
CA ILE A 152 1.18 -2.92 13.48
C ILE A 152 1.16 -3.34 12.02
N ALA A 153 1.28 -2.37 11.13
CA ALA A 153 1.41 -2.60 9.69
C ALA A 153 2.75 -2.06 9.18
N ILE A 154 3.45 -2.86 8.37
CA ILE A 154 4.69 -2.48 7.70
C ILE A 154 4.38 -2.27 6.23
N LEU A 155 4.55 -1.03 5.75
CA LEU A 155 4.37 -0.69 4.34
C LEU A 155 5.72 -0.68 3.65
N VAL A 156 5.78 -1.39 2.53
CA VAL A 156 6.98 -1.52 1.69
C VAL A 156 6.69 -1.08 0.26
N ARG A 157 7.73 -0.78 -0.50
CA ARG A 157 7.57 -0.32 -1.87
C ARG A 157 7.35 -1.47 -2.85
N THR A 158 8.03 -2.58 -2.65
CA THR A 158 7.98 -3.76 -3.54
C THR A 158 7.69 -5.04 -2.75
N ASN A 159 7.20 -6.06 -3.44
CA ASN A 159 6.99 -7.39 -2.85
C ASN A 159 8.30 -8.01 -2.34
N ASN A 160 9.41 -7.75 -3.03
CA ASN A 160 10.73 -8.21 -2.62
C ASN A 160 11.16 -7.57 -1.28
N ASP A 161 10.86 -6.29 -1.06
CA ASP A 161 11.11 -5.66 0.25
C ASP A 161 10.23 -6.27 1.33
N GLY A 162 8.98 -6.63 1.00
CA GLY A 162 8.08 -7.34 1.91
C GLY A 162 8.62 -8.73 2.30
N GLN A 163 9.19 -9.45 1.35
CA GLN A 163 9.83 -10.73 1.61
C GLN A 163 11.07 -10.57 2.51
N LYS A 164 11.94 -9.58 2.22
CA LYS A 164 13.10 -9.30 3.09
C LYS A 164 12.71 -9.00 4.53
N VAL A 165 11.62 -8.25 4.73
CA VAL A 165 11.07 -7.97 6.07
C VAL A 165 10.62 -9.25 6.75
N ALA A 166 9.88 -10.11 6.06
CA ALA A 166 9.37 -11.36 6.62
C ALA A 166 10.51 -12.32 6.96
N ASP A 167 11.46 -12.51 6.04
CA ASP A 167 12.62 -13.39 6.23
C ASP A 167 13.48 -12.90 7.42
N HIS A 168 13.67 -11.58 7.55
CA HIS A 168 14.40 -10.99 8.67
C HIS A 168 13.71 -11.26 10.01
N LEU A 169 12.39 -11.05 10.12
CA LEU A 169 11.65 -11.27 11.37
C LEU A 169 11.60 -12.76 11.74
N LEU A 170 11.49 -13.66 10.76
CA LEU A 170 11.61 -15.11 10.96
C LEU A 170 13.00 -15.48 11.46
N HIS A 171 14.05 -14.94 10.83
CA HIS A 171 15.44 -15.18 11.26
C HIS A 171 15.72 -14.69 12.68
N VAL A 172 15.21 -13.51 13.05
CA VAL A 172 15.31 -12.99 14.42
C VAL A 172 14.65 -13.93 15.41
N LYS A 173 13.46 -14.47 15.07
CA LYS A 173 12.73 -15.44 15.87
C LYS A 173 13.50 -16.76 16.05
N GLU A 174 14.08 -17.28 14.98
CA GLU A 174 14.83 -18.56 14.98
C GLU A 174 16.16 -18.46 15.73
N THR A 175 16.86 -17.33 15.61
CA THR A 175 18.19 -17.15 16.24
C THR A 175 18.12 -16.82 17.73
N GLY A 176 16.92 -16.67 18.30
CA GLY A 176 16.75 -16.37 19.71
C GLY A 176 17.22 -14.97 20.11
N LYS A 177 17.52 -14.09 19.15
CA LYS A 177 17.81 -12.65 19.39
C LYS A 177 16.54 -11.86 19.56
N VAL A 178 15.59 -12.43 20.32
CA VAL A 178 14.24 -11.93 20.52
C VAL A 178 14.09 -11.33 21.90
N HIS A 179 13.30 -10.26 22.01
CA HIS A 179 12.84 -9.81 23.31
C HIS A 179 11.79 -10.80 23.84
N PRO A 180 11.91 -11.32 25.09
CA PRO A 180 11.05 -12.39 25.59
C PRO A 180 9.56 -12.06 25.60
N ASP A 181 9.22 -10.77 25.74
CA ASP A 181 7.83 -10.30 25.80
C ASP A 181 7.29 -9.83 24.44
N CYS A 182 8.02 -10.04 23.34
CA CYS A 182 7.63 -9.61 22.00
C CYS A 182 7.39 -10.80 21.07
N ALA A 183 6.45 -10.65 20.14
CA ALA A 183 6.18 -11.60 19.07
C ALA A 183 6.64 -11.05 17.73
N TYR A 184 7.01 -11.94 16.78
CA TYR A 184 7.61 -11.58 15.48
C TYR A 184 6.88 -12.25 14.32
N ASP A 185 5.63 -12.66 14.54
CA ASP A 185 4.83 -13.30 13.51
C ASP A 185 4.38 -12.28 12.46
N VAL A 186 4.51 -12.63 11.19
CA VAL A 186 4.16 -11.77 10.05
C VAL A 186 3.09 -12.44 9.21
N ILE A 187 2.09 -11.67 8.80
CA ILE A 187 1.08 -12.08 7.81
C ILE A 187 1.29 -11.25 6.56
N SER A 188 1.64 -11.90 5.46
CA SER A 188 1.76 -11.27 4.14
C SER A 188 1.33 -12.25 3.06
N ASN A 189 0.55 -11.78 2.09
CA ASN A 189 0.13 -12.60 0.96
C ASN A 189 1.28 -13.00 0.03
N GLU A 190 2.35 -12.23 -0.02
CA GLU A 190 3.48 -12.40 -0.93
C GLU A 190 4.66 -13.13 -0.28
N SER A 191 4.94 -12.86 1.00
CA SER A 191 6.09 -13.42 1.71
C SER A 191 5.89 -14.87 2.15
N LEU A 192 4.66 -15.39 2.11
CA LEU A 192 4.34 -16.78 2.44
C LEU A 192 4.27 -17.69 1.20
N ARG A 193 4.70 -17.22 0.04
CA ARG A 193 4.79 -18.05 -1.16
C ARG A 193 5.96 -19.03 -1.02
N LEU A 194 5.64 -20.30 -1.02
CA LEU A 194 6.64 -21.39 -1.01
C LEU A 194 7.62 -21.28 -2.19
N GLU A 195 7.15 -20.75 -3.33
CA GLU A 195 7.95 -20.52 -4.54
C GLU A 195 9.11 -19.52 -4.35
N GLY A 196 9.06 -18.67 -3.31
CA GLY A 196 10.14 -17.73 -2.97
C GLY A 196 11.30 -18.35 -2.22
N ALA A 197 11.11 -19.52 -1.60
CA ALA A 197 12.14 -20.16 -0.79
C ALA A 197 13.15 -20.93 -1.65
N ALA A 198 14.44 -20.59 -1.55
CA ALA A 198 15.49 -21.26 -2.32
C ALA A 198 15.51 -22.78 -2.12
N THR A 199 15.28 -23.25 -0.89
CA THR A 199 15.19 -24.67 -0.55
C THR A 199 14.03 -25.37 -1.25
N VAL A 200 12.87 -24.72 -1.33
CA VAL A 200 11.69 -25.26 -2.04
C VAL A 200 11.95 -25.34 -3.54
N ASN A 201 12.57 -24.30 -4.12
CA ASN A 201 12.93 -24.29 -5.53
C ASN A 201 13.97 -25.35 -5.87
N LEU A 202 14.94 -25.60 -4.99
CA LEU A 202 15.91 -26.67 -5.13
C LEU A 202 15.21 -28.04 -5.13
N LEU A 203 14.31 -28.29 -4.17
CA LEU A 203 13.54 -29.53 -4.11
C LEU A 203 12.66 -29.72 -5.34
N LEU A 204 11.96 -28.69 -5.78
CA LEU A 204 11.15 -28.75 -7.00
C LEU A 204 12.02 -28.96 -8.25
N GLY A 205 13.18 -28.33 -8.32
CA GLY A 205 14.18 -28.56 -9.37
C GLY A 205 14.65 -30.02 -9.40
N ALA A 206 14.99 -30.57 -8.23
CA ALA A 206 15.38 -31.98 -8.09
C ALA A 206 14.26 -32.95 -8.51
N MET A 207 13.03 -32.71 -8.09
CA MET A 207 11.87 -33.53 -8.49
C MET A 207 11.61 -33.47 -9.99
N ARG A 208 11.71 -32.28 -10.59
CA ARG A 208 11.57 -32.09 -12.05
C ARG A 208 12.67 -32.82 -12.82
N TYR A 209 13.92 -32.74 -12.33
CA TYR A 209 15.04 -33.46 -12.95
C TYR A 209 14.89 -34.97 -12.84
N LEU A 210 14.37 -35.50 -11.73
CA LEU A 210 14.08 -36.92 -11.58
C LEU A 210 12.96 -37.43 -12.50
N LEU A 211 11.99 -36.57 -12.81
CA LEU A 211 10.91 -36.89 -13.75
C LEU A 211 11.34 -36.80 -15.23
N ASP A 212 12.25 -35.90 -15.54
CA ASP A 212 12.78 -35.67 -16.89
C ASP A 212 14.27 -35.31 -16.81
N THR A 213 15.13 -36.31 -16.99
CA THR A 213 16.60 -36.18 -16.93
C THR A 213 17.19 -35.33 -18.07
N GLU A 214 16.44 -35.13 -19.15
CA GLU A 214 16.83 -34.30 -20.28
C GLU A 214 16.49 -32.81 -20.07
N ASN A 215 15.80 -32.49 -18.99
CA ASN A 215 15.48 -31.10 -18.63
C ASN A 215 16.72 -30.33 -18.13
N HIS A 216 17.42 -29.67 -19.06
CA HIS A 216 18.64 -28.95 -18.77
C HIS A 216 18.44 -27.77 -17.78
N VAL A 217 17.24 -27.18 -17.72
CA VAL A 217 16.91 -26.10 -16.77
C VAL A 217 16.83 -26.68 -15.36
N ALA A 218 16.10 -27.77 -15.17
CA ALA A 218 15.99 -28.44 -13.87
C ALA A 218 17.38 -28.94 -13.39
N LYS A 219 18.20 -29.46 -14.31
CA LYS A 219 19.58 -29.88 -14.03
C LYS A 219 20.43 -28.72 -13.52
N ALA A 220 20.35 -27.55 -14.16
CA ALA A 220 21.10 -26.36 -13.77
C ALA A 220 20.62 -25.75 -12.44
N GLN A 221 19.38 -25.99 -12.03
CA GLN A 221 18.83 -25.55 -10.74
C GLN A 221 19.32 -26.40 -9.57
N VAL A 222 19.77 -27.62 -9.81
CA VAL A 222 20.17 -28.62 -8.80
C VAL A 222 21.69 -28.75 -8.70
N ALA A 223 22.43 -28.32 -9.73
CA ALA A 223 23.89 -28.32 -9.77
C ALA A 223 24.47 -27.13 -8.99
#